data_f9da0be43d6b6ebde73e572bd1f7b646
#
_entry.id   f9da0be43d6b6ebde73e572bd1f7b646
#
_cell.length_a   1.000
_cell.length_b   1.000
_cell.length_c   1.000
_cell.angle_alpha   90.00
_cell.angle_beta   90.00
_cell.angle_gamma   90.00
#
_symmetry.space_group_name_H-M   'P 1'
#
loop_
_entity.id
_entity.type
_entity.pdbx_description
1 polymer ?
#
loop_
_entity_poly.entity_id
_entity_poly.type
_entity_poly.pdbx_seq_one_letter_code
_entity_poly.pdbx_strand_id
1 'polypeptide(L)'
;ELQRVKFAATIVQEYQGYFLIEEISEPNLVNVEATIKKYATVDGVKYVFFDYIHSTASMMNQFAKNGLREDVILMMMANQLKQIAKDYNVFIFSATQVNAKGMEGDGEFKDESCIRGSKAVADKCDMGCVMSRVDNKMWDDLIPKLRPYVREGIIDATYLENPDYRPTHIIDIYKMRRGRYRGIRIWSHIHLGTGRRVDLFMTSSNNSPIEWKTDIFQTVIEEMIGNWREMIKEEV
;
A
#
# COMPACT_ATOMS: atom_id res chain seq x y z
N GLU A 1 22.78 -1.24 20.97
CA GLU A 1 22.31 -1.61 19.62
C GLU A 1 22.09 -3.12 19.52
N LEU A 2 23.06 -3.96 19.93
CA LEU A 2 22.96 -5.43 19.92
C LEU A 2 21.78 -5.96 20.75
N GLN A 3 21.47 -5.35 21.90
CA GLN A 3 20.33 -5.72 22.75
C GLN A 3 19.00 -5.43 22.08
N ARG A 4 18.88 -4.31 21.33
CA ARG A 4 17.69 -3.97 20.55
C ARG A 4 17.45 -4.96 19.41
N VAL A 5 18.51 -5.39 18.73
CA VAL A 5 18.43 -6.39 17.68
C VAL A 5 17.99 -7.75 18.24
N LYS A 6 18.56 -8.17 19.39
CA LYS A 6 18.13 -9.41 20.07
C LYS A 6 16.67 -9.36 20.50
N PHE A 7 16.24 -8.24 21.09
CA PHE A 7 14.84 -8.04 21.49
C PHE A 7 13.88 -8.07 20.28
N ALA A 8 14.23 -7.39 19.18
CA ALA A 8 13.45 -7.47 17.95
C ALA A 8 13.38 -8.88 17.38
N ALA A 9 14.49 -9.63 17.42
CA ALA A 9 14.53 -11.02 16.98
C ALA A 9 13.63 -11.93 17.85
N THR A 10 13.61 -11.71 19.17
CA THR A 10 12.71 -12.45 20.07
C THR A 10 11.25 -12.19 19.74
N ILE A 11 10.87 -10.91 19.54
CA ILE A 11 9.50 -10.55 19.14
C ILE A 11 9.12 -11.24 17.83
N VAL A 12 9.98 -11.19 16.81
CA VAL A 12 9.72 -11.85 15.52
C VAL A 12 9.57 -13.36 15.70
N GLN A 13 10.36 -14.01 16.57
CA GLN A 13 10.23 -15.43 16.87
C GLN A 13 8.93 -15.79 17.56
N GLU A 14 8.45 -14.97 18.49
CA GLU A 14 7.16 -15.16 19.15
C GLU A 14 5.99 -15.03 18.19
N TYR A 15 6.10 -14.18 17.16
CA TYR A 15 5.07 -13.98 16.13
C TYR A 15 5.19 -14.93 14.93
N GLN A 16 6.16 -15.84 14.88
CA GLN A 16 6.36 -16.77 13.74
C GLN A 16 5.11 -17.60 13.40
N GLY A 17 4.28 -17.93 14.39
CA GLY A 17 3.02 -18.64 14.16
C GLY A 17 1.94 -17.82 13.46
N TYR A 18 2.11 -16.49 13.33
CA TYR A 18 1.14 -15.57 12.72
C TYR A 18 1.52 -15.13 11.31
N PHE A 19 2.74 -15.41 10.86
CA PHE A 19 3.23 -15.11 9.53
C PHE A 19 3.57 -16.41 8.81
N LEU A 20 2.86 -16.68 7.73
CA LEU A 20 3.09 -17.80 6.83
C LEU A 20 3.64 -17.22 5.53
N ILE A 21 4.83 -17.66 5.14
CA ILE A 21 5.48 -17.25 3.89
C ILE A 21 5.49 -18.46 2.96
N GLU A 22 4.91 -18.30 1.77
CA GLU A 22 4.85 -19.33 0.77
C GLU A 22 5.43 -18.80 -0.54
N GLU A 23 6.41 -19.50 -1.10
CA GLU A 23 6.95 -19.21 -2.42
C GLU A 23 6.25 -20.10 -3.47
N ILE A 24 5.56 -19.47 -4.42
CA ILE A 24 4.93 -20.16 -5.54
C ILE A 24 5.84 -20.01 -6.76
N SER A 25 6.63 -21.05 -7.06
CA SER A 25 7.64 -21.04 -8.13
C SER A 25 7.06 -20.71 -9.51
N GLU A 26 5.84 -21.18 -9.79
CA GLU A 26 5.09 -20.88 -11.02
C GLU A 26 3.67 -20.42 -10.66
N PRO A 27 3.48 -19.14 -10.30
CA PRO A 27 2.15 -18.64 -9.96
C PRO A 27 1.24 -18.72 -11.21
N ASN A 28 0.19 -19.50 -11.08
CA ASN A 28 -0.92 -19.55 -12.00
C ASN A 28 -2.23 -19.49 -11.20
N LEU A 29 -3.35 -19.31 -11.89
CA LEU A 29 -4.65 -19.11 -11.23
C LEU A 29 -4.99 -20.24 -10.26
N VAL A 30 -4.69 -21.49 -10.62
CA VAL A 30 -5.03 -22.66 -9.82
C VAL A 30 -4.15 -22.78 -8.57
N ASN A 31 -2.84 -22.60 -8.74
CA ASN A 31 -1.88 -22.71 -7.62
C ASN A 31 -2.10 -21.62 -6.58
N VAL A 32 -2.33 -20.38 -7.03
CA VAL A 32 -2.62 -19.23 -6.13
C VAL A 32 -3.89 -19.49 -5.32
N GLU A 33 -4.97 -19.95 -5.99
CA GLU A 33 -6.21 -20.27 -5.28
C GLU A 33 -6.03 -21.41 -4.29
N ALA A 34 -5.38 -22.51 -4.69
CA ALA A 34 -5.14 -23.66 -3.81
C ALA A 34 -4.33 -23.28 -2.57
N THR A 35 -3.31 -22.43 -2.73
CA THR A 35 -2.48 -21.96 -1.62
C THR A 35 -3.28 -21.09 -0.67
N ILE A 36 -3.99 -20.08 -1.15
CA ILE A 36 -4.79 -19.20 -0.31
C ILE A 36 -5.91 -19.98 0.39
N LYS A 37 -6.59 -20.88 -0.34
CA LYS A 37 -7.62 -21.75 0.22
C LYS A 37 -7.08 -22.58 1.39
N LYS A 38 -5.93 -23.23 1.20
CA LYS A 38 -5.28 -24.05 2.24
C LYS A 38 -5.11 -23.21 3.52
N TYR A 39 -4.43 -22.08 3.42
CA TYR A 39 -4.15 -21.26 4.61
C TYR A 39 -5.38 -20.59 5.21
N ALA A 40 -6.34 -20.18 4.40
CA ALA A 40 -7.58 -19.60 4.90
C ALA A 40 -8.46 -20.63 5.65
N THR A 41 -8.48 -21.88 5.17
CA THR A 41 -9.38 -22.92 5.74
C THR A 41 -8.73 -23.72 6.87
N VAL A 42 -7.42 -23.98 6.79
CA VAL A 42 -6.71 -24.80 7.78
C VAL A 42 -6.14 -23.94 8.91
N ASP A 43 -5.47 -22.84 8.53
CA ASP A 43 -4.74 -22.00 9.47
C ASP A 43 -5.50 -20.72 9.88
N GLY A 44 -6.70 -20.51 9.32
CA GLY A 44 -7.56 -19.39 9.65
C GLY A 44 -7.04 -18.02 9.18
N VAL A 45 -6.14 -17.98 8.19
CA VAL A 45 -5.57 -16.76 7.64
C VAL A 45 -6.67 -15.82 7.14
N LYS A 46 -6.60 -14.53 7.53
CA LYS A 46 -7.56 -13.48 7.14
C LYS A 46 -6.94 -12.42 6.24
N TYR A 47 -5.63 -12.25 6.27
CA TYR A 47 -4.91 -11.24 5.51
C TYR A 47 -3.88 -11.92 4.62
N VAL A 48 -3.94 -11.64 3.32
CA VAL A 48 -3.05 -12.20 2.31
C VAL A 48 -2.34 -11.06 1.62
N PHE A 49 -1.01 -11.11 1.59
CA PHE A 49 -0.17 -10.21 0.82
C PHE A 49 0.35 -10.99 -0.40
N PHE A 50 -0.24 -10.73 -1.55
CA PHE A 50 0.14 -11.35 -2.81
C PHE A 50 1.11 -10.45 -3.58
N ASP A 51 2.37 -10.79 -3.56
CA ASP A 51 3.45 -10.00 -4.19
C ASP A 51 3.92 -10.70 -5.48
N TYR A 52 3.49 -10.25 -6.63
CA TYR A 52 2.53 -9.26 -7.05
C TYR A 52 1.76 -9.75 -8.30
N ILE A 53 0.76 -8.99 -8.77
CA ILE A 53 0.03 -9.36 -10.00
C ILE A 53 0.93 -9.11 -11.22
N HIS A 54 1.36 -10.19 -11.88
CA HIS A 54 2.16 -10.16 -13.10
C HIS A 54 1.85 -11.38 -13.98
N SER A 55 2.15 -11.29 -15.27
CA SER A 55 2.06 -12.42 -16.19
C SER A 55 3.32 -13.27 -16.13
N THR A 56 3.17 -14.57 -15.85
CA THR A 56 4.30 -15.51 -15.89
C THR A 56 4.46 -16.09 -17.28
N ALA A 57 5.66 -16.61 -17.60
CA ALA A 57 5.90 -17.31 -18.86
C ALA A 57 4.98 -18.52 -19.04
N SER A 58 4.69 -19.24 -17.95
CA SER A 58 3.75 -20.37 -17.94
C SER A 58 2.33 -19.94 -18.32
N MET A 59 1.84 -18.84 -17.70
CA MET A 59 0.52 -18.28 -18.03
C MET A 59 0.49 -17.78 -19.48
N MET A 60 1.53 -17.07 -19.91
CA MET A 60 1.62 -16.59 -21.29
C MET A 60 1.58 -17.77 -22.28
N ASN A 61 2.34 -18.84 -22.06
CA ASN A 61 2.35 -20.03 -22.93
C ASN A 61 1.01 -20.76 -22.91
N GLN A 62 0.36 -20.87 -21.75
CA GLN A 62 -0.96 -21.52 -21.63
C GLN A 62 -2.04 -20.77 -22.41
N PHE A 63 -2.02 -19.45 -22.37
CA PHE A 63 -3.04 -18.60 -22.97
C PHE A 63 -2.65 -18.07 -24.37
N ALA A 64 -1.36 -18.05 -24.75
CA ALA A 64 -0.91 -17.64 -26.06
C ALA A 64 -1.46 -18.58 -27.18
N LYS A 65 -1.64 -19.88 -26.88
CA LYS A 65 -2.31 -20.80 -27.79
C LYS A 65 -3.74 -20.36 -28.14
N ASN A 66 -4.37 -19.56 -27.27
CA ASN A 66 -5.71 -19.03 -27.45
C ASN A 66 -5.68 -17.56 -27.94
N GLY A 67 -4.51 -17.01 -28.30
CA GLY A 67 -4.37 -15.61 -28.76
C GLY A 67 -4.66 -14.53 -27.71
N LEU A 68 -4.62 -14.87 -26.41
CA LEU A 68 -4.91 -13.91 -25.36
C LEU A 68 -3.73 -12.95 -25.13
N ARG A 69 -4.04 -11.67 -24.97
CA ARG A 69 -3.10 -10.61 -24.69
C ARG A 69 -2.75 -10.57 -23.21
N GLU A 70 -1.59 -10.02 -22.86
CA GLU A 70 -1.11 -9.87 -21.47
C GLU A 70 -2.12 -9.14 -20.57
N ASP A 71 -2.75 -8.08 -21.06
CA ASP A 71 -3.73 -7.30 -20.29
C ASP A 71 -4.97 -8.14 -19.90
N VAL A 72 -5.38 -9.07 -20.75
CA VAL A 72 -6.48 -10.00 -20.45
C VAL A 72 -6.06 -11.01 -19.37
N ILE A 73 -4.83 -11.50 -19.42
CA ILE A 73 -4.28 -12.43 -18.41
C ILE A 73 -4.23 -11.74 -17.05
N LEU A 74 -3.73 -10.52 -16.99
CA LEU A 74 -3.68 -9.72 -15.73
C LEU A 74 -5.09 -9.45 -15.19
N MET A 75 -6.05 -9.16 -16.07
CA MET A 75 -7.46 -9.01 -15.69
C MET A 75 -8.05 -10.32 -15.11
N MET A 76 -7.74 -11.47 -15.71
CA MET A 76 -8.19 -12.77 -15.21
C MET A 76 -7.64 -13.03 -13.81
N MET A 77 -6.35 -12.73 -13.57
CA MET A 77 -5.73 -12.89 -12.26
C MET A 77 -6.39 -11.97 -11.22
N ALA A 78 -6.63 -10.71 -11.56
CA ALA A 78 -7.32 -9.78 -10.66
C ALA A 78 -8.76 -10.23 -10.35
N ASN A 79 -9.48 -10.78 -11.33
CA ASN A 79 -10.81 -11.36 -11.12
C ASN A 79 -10.75 -12.56 -10.17
N GLN A 80 -9.77 -13.45 -10.36
CA GLN A 80 -9.60 -14.64 -9.52
C GLN A 80 -9.29 -14.25 -8.08
N LEU A 81 -8.34 -13.33 -7.86
CA LEU A 81 -8.04 -12.83 -6.52
C LEU A 81 -9.27 -12.21 -5.85
N LYS A 82 -10.09 -11.46 -6.60
CA LYS A 82 -11.35 -10.91 -6.09
C LYS A 82 -12.35 -11.99 -5.70
N GLN A 83 -12.44 -13.07 -6.49
CA GLN A 83 -13.32 -14.19 -6.19
C GLN A 83 -12.82 -14.96 -4.96
N ILE A 84 -11.53 -15.27 -4.89
CA ILE A 84 -10.88 -15.91 -3.73
C ILE A 84 -11.15 -15.11 -2.45
N ALA A 85 -11.00 -13.77 -2.51
CA ALA A 85 -11.25 -12.91 -1.34
C ALA A 85 -12.67 -13.05 -0.81
N LYS A 86 -13.66 -13.24 -1.71
CA LYS A 86 -15.07 -13.47 -1.33
C LYS A 86 -15.31 -14.87 -0.81
N ASP A 87 -14.83 -15.88 -1.53
CA ASP A 87 -15.15 -17.28 -1.27
C ASP A 87 -14.54 -17.75 0.05
N TYR A 88 -13.34 -17.25 0.38
CA TYR A 88 -12.64 -17.63 1.62
C TYR A 88 -12.69 -16.54 2.71
N ASN A 89 -13.42 -15.44 2.47
CA ASN A 89 -13.55 -14.31 3.41
C ASN A 89 -12.20 -13.81 3.92
N VAL A 90 -11.27 -13.55 2.99
CA VAL A 90 -9.94 -13.01 3.25
C VAL A 90 -9.78 -11.63 2.64
N PHE A 91 -8.98 -10.79 3.28
CA PHE A 91 -8.52 -9.54 2.70
C PHE A 91 -7.25 -9.82 1.88
N ILE A 92 -7.25 -9.43 0.59
CA ILE A 92 -6.08 -9.59 -0.26
C ILE A 92 -5.51 -8.19 -0.58
N PHE A 93 -4.27 -7.97 -0.19
CA PHE A 93 -3.45 -6.85 -0.62
C PHE A 93 -2.50 -7.32 -1.72
N SER A 94 -2.46 -6.61 -2.83
CA SER A 94 -1.54 -6.91 -3.91
C SER A 94 -1.03 -5.66 -4.59
N ALA A 95 0.05 -5.79 -5.32
CA ALA A 95 0.66 -4.74 -6.12
C ALA A 95 0.64 -5.11 -7.62
N THR A 96 0.88 -4.13 -8.45
CA THR A 96 1.18 -4.30 -9.87
C THR A 96 2.09 -3.17 -10.33
N GLN A 97 2.73 -3.33 -11.47
CA GLN A 97 3.64 -2.32 -12.00
C GLN A 97 2.87 -1.14 -12.61
N VAL A 98 3.44 0.05 -12.50
CA VAL A 98 2.99 1.23 -13.24
C VAL A 98 3.55 1.24 -14.66
N ASN A 99 2.85 1.87 -15.58
CA ASN A 99 3.32 2.12 -16.95
C ASN A 99 4.20 3.39 -17.02
N ALA A 100 4.66 3.76 -18.22
CA ALA A 100 5.49 4.94 -18.41
C ALA A 100 4.85 6.22 -17.85
N LYS A 101 3.53 6.43 -18.07
CA LYS A 101 2.80 7.58 -17.51
C LYS A 101 2.84 7.61 -15.97
N GLY A 102 2.78 6.45 -15.32
CA GLY A 102 2.87 6.36 -13.86
C GLY A 102 4.27 6.67 -13.31
N MET A 103 5.30 6.56 -14.17
CA MET A 103 6.70 6.89 -13.81
C MET A 103 7.06 8.36 -14.01
N GLU A 104 6.26 9.12 -14.77
CA GLU A 104 6.50 10.53 -15.01
C GLU A 104 6.35 11.35 -13.73
N GLY A 105 7.37 12.18 -13.43
CA GLY A 105 7.39 13.09 -12.28
C GLY A 105 6.73 14.43 -12.58
N ASP A 106 5.52 14.42 -13.15
CA ASP A 106 4.80 15.61 -13.60
C ASP A 106 4.00 16.33 -12.48
N GLY A 107 3.96 15.75 -11.28
CA GLY A 107 3.18 16.27 -10.17
C GLY A 107 1.67 16.06 -10.30
N GLU A 108 1.21 15.48 -11.39
CA GLU A 108 -0.21 15.18 -11.60
C GLU A 108 -0.70 14.05 -10.67
N PHE A 109 -2.00 14.06 -10.39
CA PHE A 109 -2.66 12.99 -9.66
C PHE A 109 -2.65 11.70 -10.50
N LYS A 110 -2.12 10.62 -9.92
CA LYS A 110 -2.02 9.32 -10.59
C LYS A 110 -3.28 8.50 -10.34
N ASP A 111 -3.86 7.99 -11.42
CA ASP A 111 -5.08 7.18 -11.40
C ASP A 111 -4.87 5.80 -12.04
N GLU A 112 -5.95 5.09 -12.32
CA GLU A 112 -5.93 3.78 -12.96
C GLU A 112 -5.28 3.76 -14.36
N SER A 113 -5.15 4.91 -15.03
CA SER A 113 -4.46 4.99 -16.32
C SER A 113 -2.95 4.78 -16.23
N CYS A 114 -2.42 4.90 -14.99
CA CYS A 114 -1.00 4.68 -14.69
C CYS A 114 -0.65 3.20 -14.47
N ILE A 115 -1.62 2.30 -14.47
CA ILE A 115 -1.39 0.87 -14.21
C ILE A 115 -0.95 0.17 -15.50
N ARG A 116 0.11 -0.65 -15.39
CA ARG A 116 0.56 -1.49 -16.50
C ARG A 116 -0.48 -2.57 -16.82
N GLY A 117 -0.74 -2.75 -18.10
CA GLY A 117 -1.52 -3.84 -18.62
C GLY A 117 -3.01 -3.55 -18.77
N SER A 118 -3.69 -2.93 -17.84
CA SER A 118 -5.13 -2.68 -18.06
C SER A 118 -5.81 -1.90 -16.93
N LYS A 119 -6.67 -0.95 -17.29
CA LYS A 119 -7.72 -0.43 -16.39
C LYS A 119 -8.56 -1.55 -15.76
N ALA A 120 -8.69 -2.67 -16.46
CA ALA A 120 -9.49 -3.80 -16.00
C ALA A 120 -8.95 -4.43 -14.69
N VAL A 121 -7.64 -4.35 -14.42
CA VAL A 121 -7.07 -4.76 -13.13
C VAL A 121 -7.59 -3.84 -12.03
N ALA A 122 -7.51 -2.52 -12.25
CA ALA A 122 -8.01 -1.52 -11.33
C ALA A 122 -9.51 -1.63 -11.06
N ASP A 123 -10.31 -2.03 -12.08
CA ASP A 123 -11.75 -2.17 -11.94
C ASP A 123 -12.16 -3.25 -10.94
N LYS A 124 -11.32 -4.24 -10.69
CA LYS A 124 -11.63 -5.36 -9.79
C LYS A 124 -11.33 -5.08 -8.32
N CYS A 125 -10.43 -4.17 -8.01
CA CYS A 125 -10.12 -3.82 -6.62
C CYS A 125 -11.22 -2.97 -5.97
N ASP A 126 -11.33 -3.04 -4.65
CA ASP A 126 -12.22 -2.18 -3.85
C ASP A 126 -11.53 -0.87 -3.48
N MET A 127 -10.22 -0.93 -3.28
CA MET A 127 -9.34 0.22 -3.08
C MET A 127 -8.18 0.14 -4.06
N GLY A 128 -7.84 1.25 -4.67
CA GLY A 128 -6.71 1.38 -5.58
C GLY A 128 -5.93 2.65 -5.30
N CYS A 129 -4.61 2.50 -5.25
CA CYS A 129 -3.70 3.63 -5.09
C CYS A 129 -2.47 3.48 -5.99
N VAL A 130 -1.86 4.59 -6.32
CA VAL A 130 -0.57 4.65 -7.00
C VAL A 130 0.43 5.31 -6.08
N MET A 131 1.57 4.66 -5.85
CA MET A 131 2.68 5.23 -5.12
C MET A 131 3.75 5.73 -6.09
N SER A 132 4.16 6.97 -5.93
CA SER A 132 5.20 7.62 -6.74
C SER A 132 6.19 8.39 -5.87
N ARG A 133 7.37 8.68 -6.43
CA ARG A 133 8.37 9.50 -5.74
C ARG A 133 8.05 10.98 -5.87
N VAL A 134 8.40 11.75 -4.85
CA VAL A 134 8.38 13.21 -4.88
C VAL A 134 9.70 13.69 -5.46
N ASP A 135 9.66 14.43 -6.56
CA ASP A 135 10.82 15.14 -7.08
C ASP A 135 10.91 16.58 -6.55
N ASN A 136 12.01 17.27 -6.86
CA ASN A 136 12.24 18.62 -6.39
C ASN A 136 11.21 19.61 -6.94
N LYS A 137 10.86 19.49 -8.23
CA LYS A 137 9.90 20.38 -8.87
C LYS A 137 8.50 20.26 -8.24
N MET A 138 8.03 19.03 -8.04
CA MET A 138 6.75 18.77 -7.35
C MET A 138 6.72 19.42 -5.97
N TRP A 139 7.83 19.31 -5.25
CA TRP A 139 7.94 19.89 -3.91
C TRP A 139 7.94 21.42 -3.96
N ASP A 140 8.74 22.02 -4.82
CA ASP A 140 8.84 23.46 -4.98
C ASP A 140 7.49 24.08 -5.41
N ASP A 141 6.74 23.40 -6.27
CA ASP A 141 5.39 23.80 -6.69
C ASP A 141 4.34 23.65 -5.57
N LEU A 142 4.58 22.77 -4.60
CA LEU A 142 3.67 22.51 -3.49
C LEU A 142 3.88 23.50 -2.33
N ILE A 143 5.12 23.86 -2.01
CA ILE A 143 5.47 24.74 -0.86
C ILE A 143 4.59 26.01 -0.78
N PRO A 144 4.39 26.79 -1.86
CA PRO A 144 3.56 27.98 -1.81
C PRO A 144 2.12 27.71 -1.39
N LYS A 145 1.59 26.54 -1.76
CA LYS A 145 0.22 26.11 -1.42
C LYS A 145 0.10 25.68 0.03
N LEU A 146 1.18 25.15 0.63
CA LEU A 146 1.20 24.71 2.03
C LEU A 146 1.39 25.85 3.04
N ARG A 147 2.11 26.92 2.66
CA ARG A 147 2.45 28.04 3.56
C ARG A 147 1.27 28.66 4.32
N PRO A 148 0.11 28.91 3.71
CA PRO A 148 -1.06 29.40 4.44
C PRO A 148 -1.48 28.45 5.57
N TYR A 149 -1.51 27.16 5.30
CA TYR A 149 -1.94 26.12 6.26
C TYR A 149 -0.93 25.89 7.38
N VAL A 150 0.36 26.15 7.12
CA VAL A 150 1.39 26.19 8.17
C VAL A 150 1.17 27.39 9.09
N ARG A 151 0.81 28.56 8.54
CA ARG A 151 0.51 29.74 9.35
C ARG A 151 -0.73 29.57 10.24
N GLU A 152 -1.69 28.79 9.77
CA GLU A 152 -2.92 28.42 10.49
C GLU A 152 -2.71 27.27 11.47
N GLY A 153 -1.52 26.66 11.51
CA GLY A 153 -1.20 25.53 12.39
C GLY A 153 -1.81 24.18 11.97
N ILE A 154 -2.36 24.09 10.75
CA ILE A 154 -2.95 22.86 10.19
C ILE A 154 -1.85 21.89 9.75
N ILE A 155 -0.73 22.42 9.26
CA ILE A 155 0.44 21.65 8.83
C ILE A 155 1.64 22.10 9.67
N ASP A 156 2.42 21.14 10.18
CA ASP A 156 3.64 21.43 10.95
C ASP A 156 4.70 22.08 10.04
N ALA A 157 5.23 23.23 10.50
CA ALA A 157 6.28 24.00 9.82
C ALA A 157 7.54 23.15 9.54
N THR A 158 7.83 22.20 10.42
CA THR A 158 8.98 21.29 10.31
C THR A 158 9.02 20.58 8.95
N TYR A 159 7.88 20.25 8.35
CA TYR A 159 7.83 19.59 7.05
C TYR A 159 8.30 20.47 5.88
N LEU A 160 8.25 21.79 6.03
CA LEU A 160 8.75 22.74 5.02
C LEU A 160 10.20 23.16 5.28
N GLU A 161 10.62 23.21 6.53
CA GLU A 161 11.88 23.81 6.96
C GLU A 161 13.02 22.78 7.09
N ASN A 162 12.66 21.53 7.48
CA ASN A 162 13.66 20.49 7.72
C ASN A 162 13.68 19.45 6.56
N PRO A 163 14.78 19.35 5.80
CA PRO A 163 14.92 18.40 4.70
C PRO A 163 14.71 16.94 5.12
N ASP A 164 15.03 16.59 6.37
CA ASP A 164 14.89 15.23 6.89
C ASP A 164 13.42 14.80 7.07
N TYR A 165 12.50 15.75 7.10
CA TYR A 165 11.06 15.51 7.19
C TYR A 165 10.33 15.82 5.88
N ARG A 166 11.05 16.15 4.82
CA ARG A 166 10.47 16.37 3.51
C ARG A 166 9.82 15.08 2.99
N PRO A 167 8.63 15.15 2.37
CA PRO A 167 8.03 13.99 1.75
C PRO A 167 8.92 13.43 0.62
N THR A 168 9.09 12.12 0.61
CA THR A 168 9.86 11.40 -0.41
C THR A 168 8.95 10.64 -1.37
N HIS A 169 7.72 10.35 -0.95
CA HIS A 169 6.73 9.60 -1.71
C HIS A 169 5.34 10.19 -1.56
N ILE A 170 4.52 9.96 -2.58
CA ILE A 170 3.09 10.28 -2.60
C ILE A 170 2.33 8.98 -2.82
N ILE A 171 1.19 8.85 -2.15
CA ILE A 171 0.21 7.79 -2.41
C ILE A 171 -1.08 8.45 -2.88
N ASP A 172 -1.39 8.28 -4.15
CA ASP A 172 -2.61 8.78 -4.79
C ASP A 172 -3.71 7.73 -4.67
N ILE A 173 -4.76 8.00 -3.88
CA ILE A 173 -5.92 7.11 -3.72
C ILE A 173 -6.92 7.44 -4.82
N TYR A 174 -6.86 6.72 -5.95
CA TYR A 174 -7.75 6.96 -7.08
C TYR A 174 -9.09 6.22 -6.97
N LYS A 175 -9.17 5.17 -6.17
CA LYS A 175 -10.38 4.36 -6.01
C LYS A 175 -10.60 3.95 -4.56
N MET A 176 -11.84 4.12 -4.12
CA MET A 176 -12.33 3.61 -2.84
C MET A 176 -13.84 3.39 -2.92
N ARG A 177 -14.29 2.13 -3.01
CA ARG A 177 -15.72 1.80 -3.24
C ARG A 177 -16.62 2.12 -2.04
N ARG A 178 -16.11 1.97 -0.81
CA ARG A 178 -16.89 2.11 0.42
C ARG A 178 -16.39 3.21 1.35
N GLY A 179 -15.51 4.07 0.87
CA GLY A 179 -14.88 5.12 1.67
C GLY A 179 -15.03 6.51 1.08
N ARG A 180 -14.73 7.53 1.90
CA ARG A 180 -14.78 8.95 1.53
C ARG A 180 -13.48 9.48 0.93
N TYR A 181 -12.42 8.65 0.83
CA TYR A 181 -11.04 9.09 0.57
C TYR A 181 -10.61 8.92 -0.89
N ARG A 182 -11.56 8.91 -1.83
CA ARG A 182 -11.21 8.95 -3.26
C ARG A 182 -10.71 10.35 -3.65
N GLY A 183 -9.64 10.42 -4.45
CA GLY A 183 -9.07 11.68 -4.92
C GLY A 183 -8.19 12.38 -3.88
N ILE A 184 -7.66 11.63 -2.92
CA ILE A 184 -6.75 12.11 -1.88
C ILE A 184 -5.34 11.68 -2.18
N ARG A 185 -4.39 12.55 -1.86
CA ARG A 185 -2.95 12.31 -1.90
C ARG A 185 -2.41 12.28 -0.47
N ILE A 186 -1.70 11.22 -0.13
CA ILE A 186 -0.98 11.12 1.15
C ILE A 186 0.50 11.39 0.85
N TRP A 187 1.05 12.39 1.50
CA TRP A 187 2.45 12.76 1.40
C TRP A 187 3.21 12.12 2.53
N SER A 188 4.19 11.27 2.19
CA SER A 188 4.88 10.44 3.17
C SER A 188 6.39 10.59 3.05
N HIS A 189 7.08 10.50 4.19
CA HIS A 189 8.52 10.29 4.24
C HIS A 189 8.78 8.80 4.42
N ILE A 190 9.55 8.20 3.51
CA ILE A 190 9.97 6.81 3.59
C ILE A 190 11.48 6.77 3.80
N HIS A 191 11.90 6.21 4.92
CA HIS A 191 13.31 5.94 5.19
C HIS A 191 13.69 4.61 4.56
N LEU A 192 14.34 4.66 3.40
CA LEU A 192 14.64 3.46 2.59
C LEU A 192 15.50 2.42 3.31
N GLY A 193 16.39 2.85 4.21
CA GLY A 193 17.26 1.93 4.96
C GLY A 193 16.54 1.08 6.00
N THR A 194 15.37 1.50 6.48
CA THR A 194 14.57 0.80 7.49
C THR A 194 13.19 0.38 7.01
N GLY A 195 12.78 0.83 5.83
CA GLY A 195 11.42 0.66 5.34
C GLY A 195 10.35 1.44 6.12
N ARG A 196 10.74 2.24 7.12
CA ARG A 196 9.79 3.02 7.93
C ARG A 196 9.17 4.11 7.09
N ARG A 197 7.85 4.15 7.10
CA ARG A 197 7.04 5.20 6.48
C ARG A 197 6.37 6.05 7.56
N VAL A 198 6.39 7.37 7.37
CA VAL A 198 5.66 8.33 8.17
C VAL A 198 4.79 9.16 7.23
N ASP A 199 3.49 9.18 7.47
CA ASP A 199 2.56 10.02 6.72
C ASP A 199 2.57 11.42 7.35
N LEU A 200 2.85 12.44 6.53
CA LEU A 200 3.12 13.80 7.01
C LEU A 200 1.86 14.66 6.94
N PHE A 201 1.20 14.67 5.79
CA PHE A 201 -0.04 15.41 5.55
C PHE A 201 -0.79 14.88 4.35
N MET A 202 -2.02 15.33 4.17
CA MET A 202 -2.86 14.98 3.02
C MET A 202 -3.25 16.21 2.20
N THR A 203 -3.43 15.97 0.90
CA THR A 203 -4.01 16.95 0.00
C THR A 203 -5.08 16.30 -0.86
N SER A 204 -5.94 17.12 -1.45
CA SER A 204 -6.80 16.69 -2.56
C SER A 204 -5.99 16.42 -3.83
N SER A 205 -6.63 15.91 -4.87
CA SER A 205 -6.01 15.64 -6.17
C SER A 205 -5.40 16.88 -6.84
N ASN A 206 -5.85 18.07 -6.50
CA ASN A 206 -5.31 19.34 -6.98
C ASN A 206 -4.29 19.99 -6.02
N ASN A 207 -3.77 19.21 -5.08
CA ASN A 207 -2.80 19.64 -4.07
C ASN A 207 -3.30 20.70 -3.08
N SER A 208 -4.61 20.84 -2.87
CA SER A 208 -5.15 21.62 -1.76
C SER A 208 -5.08 20.82 -0.47
N PRO A 209 -4.44 21.33 0.60
CA PRO A 209 -4.35 20.63 1.88
C PRO A 209 -5.71 20.25 2.43
N ILE A 210 -5.76 19.11 3.07
CA ILE A 210 -6.93 18.58 3.76
C ILE A 210 -6.58 18.49 5.24
N GLU A 211 -7.43 19.07 6.08
CA GLU A 211 -7.28 18.95 7.53
C GLU A 211 -7.40 17.47 7.92
N TRP A 212 -6.34 16.95 8.52
CA TRP A 212 -6.36 15.62 9.08
C TRP A 212 -7.03 15.69 10.45
N LYS A 213 -8.26 15.23 10.55
CA LYS A 213 -8.88 15.02 11.88
C LYS A 213 -8.24 13.79 12.52
N THR A 214 -7.21 14.05 13.29
CA THR A 214 -6.39 13.05 13.99
C THR A 214 -7.15 12.30 15.08
N ASP A 215 -8.29 12.80 15.51
CA ASP A 215 -9.00 12.34 16.70
C ASP A 215 -9.34 10.84 16.71
N ILE A 216 -9.62 10.25 15.56
CA ILE A 216 -9.96 8.82 15.49
C ILE A 216 -8.71 7.94 15.42
N PHE A 217 -7.69 8.34 14.65
CA PHE A 217 -6.48 7.54 14.50
C PHE A 217 -5.54 7.68 15.68
N GLN A 218 -5.45 8.87 16.28
CA GLN A 218 -4.64 9.12 17.46
C GLN A 218 -5.16 8.33 18.65
N THR A 219 -6.46 8.30 18.85
CA THR A 219 -7.10 7.48 19.90
C THR A 219 -6.82 5.99 19.71
N VAL A 220 -6.95 5.47 18.49
CA VAL A 220 -6.65 4.06 18.20
C VAL A 220 -5.17 3.73 18.39
N ILE A 221 -4.27 4.60 17.95
CA ILE A 221 -2.82 4.41 18.13
C ILE A 221 -2.44 4.54 19.61
N GLU A 222 -3.02 5.47 20.34
CA GLU A 222 -2.77 5.66 21.77
C GLU A 222 -3.32 4.50 22.60
N GLU A 223 -4.49 3.94 22.24
CA GLU A 223 -5.02 2.71 22.84
C GLU A 223 -4.13 1.50 22.54
N MET A 224 -3.67 1.35 21.30
CA MET A 224 -2.74 0.27 20.93
C MET A 224 -1.40 0.41 21.66
N ILE A 225 -0.84 1.61 21.77
CA ILE A 225 0.42 1.86 22.50
C ILE A 225 0.20 1.72 24.02
N GLY A 226 -0.96 2.12 24.53
CA GLY A 226 -1.34 1.95 25.93
C GLY A 226 -1.40 0.48 26.33
N ASN A 227 -2.13 -0.32 25.57
CA ASN A 227 -2.23 -1.77 25.76
C ASN A 227 -0.86 -2.47 25.65
N TRP A 228 -0.01 -2.02 24.74
CA TRP A 228 1.35 -2.53 24.59
C TRP A 228 2.24 -2.21 25.81
N ARG A 229 2.11 -1.02 26.37
CA ARG A 229 2.85 -0.60 27.59
C ARG A 229 2.39 -1.36 28.83
N GLU A 230 1.13 -1.70 28.92
CA GLU A 230 0.60 -2.53 30.01
C GLU A 230 1.06 -3.96 29.91
N MET A 231 1.00 -4.58 28.72
CA MET A 231 1.53 -5.93 28.48
C MET A 231 3.00 -6.07 28.87
N ILE A 232 3.84 -5.07 28.54
CA ILE A 232 5.28 -5.10 28.89
C ILE A 232 5.50 -4.93 30.40
N LYS A 233 4.58 -4.29 31.13
CA LYS A 233 4.71 -4.11 32.59
C LYS A 233 4.30 -5.34 33.40
N GLU A 234 3.46 -6.21 32.85
CA GLU A 234 3.05 -7.46 33.50
C GLU A 234 4.08 -8.59 33.34
N GLU A 235 5.09 -8.44 32.46
CA GLU A 235 6.14 -9.44 32.22
C GLU A 235 7.49 -9.08 32.87
N VAL A 236 7.59 -8.03 33.71
CA VAL A 236 8.76 -7.64 34.48
C VAL A 236 8.46 -7.73 35.98
#